data_045d6f2c90853468d05ab25ea902e786
#
_entry.id   045d6f2c90853468d05ab25ea902e786
#
_cell.length_a   1.000
_cell.length_b   1.000
_cell.length_c   1.000
_cell.angle_alpha   90.00
_cell.angle_beta   90.00
_cell.angle_gamma   90.00
#
_symmetry.space_group_name_H-M   'P 1'
#
loop_
_entity.id
_entity.type
_entity.pdbx_description
1 polymer ?
#
loop_
_entity_poly.entity_id
_entity_poly.type
_entity_poly.pdbx_seq_one_letter_code
_entity_poly.pdbx_strand_id
1 'polypeptide(L)'
;LTTSLANACEVATDVAVDYNCAMVVVAGGDGTVREVAHGLEGSDKPLLIVPCGTENLLANELGFDEKLKTIIRTFEAWFIRPLDLGSVNGKCFTSIAGFGFDGQVVRRVSEQRKGHIDYFDYFWPLWRTFWDYKFDAMKVEVDGEEIFQGRGLVFVGNISRYAVGLQILHYADFSDGLLDVCIYKCASQAHLVKHSVLTVLKQHADSSDVIYRQGKEISVSSQSTDIETEIDGDPGPALPVQIKVIPQAVNCVVPEGAKPAGIRTRIIRALG
;
A
#
# COMPACT_ATOMS: atom_id res chain seq x y z
N LEU A 1 -19.06 17.29 3.65
CA LEU A 1 -19.12 15.84 3.51
C LEU A 1 -18.99 15.47 2.04
N THR A 2 -18.09 14.56 1.70
CA THR A 2 -17.91 14.06 0.35
C THR A 2 -18.94 12.99 0.02
N THR A 3 -19.37 12.92 -1.23
CA THR A 3 -20.43 12.01 -1.69
C THR A 3 -19.92 10.75 -2.35
N SER A 4 -18.63 10.75 -2.76
CA SER A 4 -17.95 9.62 -3.38
C SER A 4 -16.43 9.75 -3.19
N LEU A 5 -15.65 8.72 -3.54
CA LEU A 5 -14.20 8.76 -3.57
C LEU A 5 -13.70 9.81 -4.58
N ALA A 6 -14.25 9.85 -5.79
CA ALA A 6 -13.89 10.85 -6.79
C ALA A 6 -14.14 12.28 -6.29
N ASN A 7 -15.28 12.51 -5.63
CA ASN A 7 -15.58 13.81 -5.02
C ASN A 7 -14.61 14.17 -3.88
N ALA A 8 -14.09 13.20 -3.16
CA ALA A 8 -13.07 13.46 -2.14
C ALA A 8 -11.75 14.00 -2.76
N CYS A 9 -11.34 13.45 -3.90
CA CYS A 9 -10.18 13.94 -4.65
C CYS A 9 -10.42 15.34 -5.22
N GLU A 10 -11.59 15.60 -5.83
CA GLU A 10 -11.94 16.91 -6.38
C GLU A 10 -11.92 18.00 -5.28
N VAL A 11 -12.58 17.76 -4.15
CA VAL A 11 -12.57 18.70 -3.02
C VAL A 11 -11.17 18.93 -2.48
N ALA A 12 -10.34 17.89 -2.39
CA ALA A 12 -8.96 18.01 -1.96
C ALA A 12 -8.13 18.86 -2.94
N THR A 13 -8.33 18.68 -4.25
CA THR A 13 -7.68 19.47 -5.30
C THR A 13 -8.07 20.94 -5.23
N ASP A 14 -9.36 21.24 -5.01
CA ASP A 14 -9.84 22.62 -4.87
C ASP A 14 -9.22 23.32 -3.64
N VAL A 15 -9.16 22.63 -2.50
CA VAL A 15 -8.58 23.22 -1.28
C VAL A 15 -7.06 23.26 -1.29
N ALA A 16 -6.40 22.47 -2.14
CA ALA A 16 -4.93 22.49 -2.30
C ALA A 16 -4.43 23.89 -2.69
N VAL A 17 -5.22 24.63 -3.45
CA VAL A 17 -4.87 25.99 -3.93
C VAL A 17 -5.61 27.12 -3.16
N ASP A 18 -6.46 26.79 -2.18
CA ASP A 18 -7.17 27.78 -1.39
C ASP A 18 -6.27 28.38 -0.29
N TYR A 19 -6.00 29.66 -0.37
CA TYR A 19 -5.18 30.41 0.60
C TYR A 19 -5.81 30.49 2.00
N ASN A 20 -7.13 30.32 2.12
CA ASN A 20 -7.82 30.32 3.39
C ASN A 20 -7.81 28.95 4.09
N CYS A 21 -7.38 27.89 3.39
CA CYS A 21 -7.24 26.56 3.96
C CYS A 21 -5.82 26.39 4.56
N ALA A 22 -5.74 26.22 5.87
CA ALA A 22 -4.47 25.98 6.56
C ALA A 22 -4.08 24.50 6.65
N MET A 23 -5.06 23.58 6.61
CA MET A 23 -4.86 22.14 6.74
C MET A 23 -6.09 21.40 6.22
N VAL A 24 -5.90 20.19 5.71
CA VAL A 24 -6.99 19.27 5.38
C VAL A 24 -7.09 18.18 6.43
N VAL A 25 -8.30 17.94 6.95
CA VAL A 25 -8.58 16.82 7.86
C VAL A 25 -9.44 15.82 7.13
N VAL A 26 -8.94 14.59 6.97
CA VAL A 26 -9.69 13.50 6.36
C VAL A 26 -10.17 12.52 7.43
N ALA A 27 -11.50 12.38 7.56
CA ALA A 27 -12.13 11.34 8.37
C ALA A 27 -12.66 10.24 7.46
N GLY A 28 -11.96 9.09 7.42
CA GLY A 28 -12.32 7.99 6.52
C GLY A 28 -11.42 6.78 6.66
N GLY A 29 -11.66 5.78 5.83
CA GLY A 29 -10.77 4.64 5.64
C GLY A 29 -9.74 4.88 4.54
N ASP A 30 -8.89 3.87 4.29
CA ASP A 30 -7.73 3.95 3.39
C ASP A 30 -8.08 4.50 2.00
N GLY A 31 -9.19 4.07 1.39
CA GLY A 31 -9.63 4.57 0.08
C GLY A 31 -9.92 6.07 0.07
N THR A 32 -10.57 6.62 1.12
CA THR A 32 -10.83 8.06 1.22
C THR A 32 -9.53 8.84 1.46
N VAL A 33 -8.66 8.31 2.32
CA VAL A 33 -7.34 8.90 2.60
C VAL A 33 -6.50 8.95 1.33
N ARG A 34 -6.47 7.88 0.54
CA ARG A 34 -5.80 7.82 -0.76
C ARG A 34 -6.25 8.92 -1.71
N GLU A 35 -7.55 9.06 -1.90
CA GLU A 35 -8.10 10.05 -2.83
C GLU A 35 -7.83 11.49 -2.37
N VAL A 36 -7.91 11.76 -1.06
CA VAL A 36 -7.55 13.07 -0.51
C VAL A 36 -6.06 13.33 -0.64
N ALA A 37 -5.21 12.35 -0.37
CA ALA A 37 -3.76 12.46 -0.55
C ALA A 37 -3.40 12.74 -2.02
N HIS A 38 -4.07 12.06 -2.97
CA HIS A 38 -3.89 12.31 -4.41
C HIS A 38 -4.29 13.75 -4.78
N GLY A 39 -5.42 14.25 -4.28
CA GLY A 39 -5.86 15.63 -4.56
C GLY A 39 -4.93 16.70 -3.95
N LEU A 40 -4.15 16.34 -2.91
CA LEU A 40 -3.17 17.22 -2.27
C LEU A 40 -1.74 17.07 -2.82
N GLU A 41 -1.52 16.22 -3.83
CA GLU A 41 -0.20 15.95 -4.39
C GLU A 41 0.51 17.26 -4.79
N GLY A 42 1.72 17.46 -4.25
CA GLY A 42 2.51 18.67 -4.50
C GLY A 42 2.03 19.94 -3.81
N SER A 43 0.96 19.86 -2.98
CA SER A 43 0.46 20.99 -2.19
C SER A 43 1.28 21.19 -0.91
N ASP A 44 1.33 22.42 -0.42
CA ASP A 44 1.87 22.78 0.88
C ASP A 44 0.90 22.48 2.05
N LYS A 45 -0.35 22.13 1.75
CA LYS A 45 -1.40 21.90 2.76
C LYS A 45 -1.14 20.58 3.50
N PRO A 46 -0.91 20.61 4.81
CA PRO A 46 -0.75 19.38 5.57
C PRO A 46 -2.07 18.63 5.71
N LEU A 47 -1.96 17.30 5.67
CA LEU A 47 -3.05 16.35 5.85
C LEU A 47 -3.02 15.75 7.25
N LEU A 48 -4.14 15.84 7.99
CA LEU A 48 -4.36 15.12 9.24
C LEU A 48 -5.37 13.99 9.01
N ILE A 49 -5.00 12.76 9.37
CA ILE A 49 -5.84 11.57 9.19
C ILE A 49 -6.61 11.28 10.48
N VAL A 50 -7.93 11.11 10.34
CA VAL A 50 -8.81 10.58 11.38
C VAL A 50 -9.26 9.19 10.91
N PRO A 51 -8.67 8.10 11.47
CA PRO A 51 -8.93 6.73 11.02
C PRO A 51 -10.37 6.31 11.36
N CYS A 52 -11.18 6.01 10.34
CA CYS A 52 -12.58 5.60 10.48
C CYS A 52 -12.92 4.36 9.64
N GLY A 53 -11.93 3.71 9.03
CA GLY A 53 -12.10 2.50 8.22
C GLY A 53 -11.88 1.22 9.03
N THR A 54 -11.87 0.09 8.33
CA THR A 54 -11.66 -1.24 8.92
C THR A 54 -10.17 -1.50 9.22
N GLU A 55 -9.27 -1.21 8.28
CA GLU A 55 -7.82 -1.51 8.41
C GLU A 55 -7.01 -0.27 8.80
N ASN A 56 -7.29 0.89 8.19
CA ASN A 56 -6.60 2.16 8.41
C ASN A 56 -5.07 2.00 8.32
N LEU A 57 -4.59 1.31 7.26
CA LEU A 57 -3.20 0.87 7.11
C LEU A 57 -2.22 2.03 7.19
N LEU A 58 -2.45 3.09 6.40
CA LEU A 58 -1.59 4.26 6.40
C LEU A 58 -1.62 4.98 7.76
N ALA A 59 -2.79 5.19 8.34
CA ALA A 59 -2.90 5.85 9.64
C ALA A 59 -2.15 5.07 10.74
N ASN A 60 -2.29 3.74 10.76
CA ASN A 60 -1.58 2.87 11.68
C ASN A 60 -0.05 2.89 11.45
N GLU A 61 0.42 2.98 10.19
CA GLU A 61 1.86 3.12 9.87
C GLU A 61 2.41 4.44 10.37
N LEU A 62 1.65 5.53 10.24
CA LEU A 62 1.99 6.86 10.74
C LEU A 62 1.88 6.99 12.26
N GLY A 63 1.42 5.94 12.97
CA GLY A 63 1.36 5.89 14.42
C GLY A 63 0.06 6.43 15.03
N PHE A 64 -0.98 6.61 14.22
CA PHE A 64 -2.31 6.91 14.75
C PHE A 64 -2.92 5.66 15.40
N ASP A 65 -3.72 5.89 16.43
CA ASP A 65 -4.71 4.96 16.93
C ASP A 65 -6.11 5.61 16.81
N GLU A 66 -7.16 4.82 17.03
CA GLU A 66 -8.55 5.30 16.90
C GLU A 66 -9.00 6.20 18.07
N LYS A 67 -8.08 6.55 18.98
CA LYS A 67 -8.43 7.35 20.14
C LYS A 67 -8.46 8.84 19.81
N LEU A 68 -9.57 9.48 20.06
CA LEU A 68 -9.73 10.93 19.88
C LEU A 68 -8.60 11.74 20.56
N LYS A 69 -8.12 11.27 21.72
CA LYS A 69 -7.02 11.92 22.45
C LYS A 69 -5.71 11.94 21.63
N THR A 70 -5.41 10.88 20.89
CA THR A 70 -4.23 10.82 20.00
C THR A 70 -4.38 11.84 18.88
N ILE A 71 -5.55 11.91 18.25
CA ILE A 71 -5.83 12.86 17.17
C ILE A 71 -5.68 14.30 17.65
N ILE A 72 -6.29 14.66 18.81
CA ILE A 72 -6.19 16.00 19.37
C ILE A 72 -4.73 16.36 19.68
N ARG A 73 -3.98 15.47 20.32
CA ARG A 73 -2.56 15.69 20.62
C ARG A 73 -1.71 15.86 19.36
N THR A 74 -2.00 15.08 18.33
CA THR A 74 -1.30 15.18 17.04
C THR A 74 -1.57 16.54 16.40
N PHE A 75 -2.82 17.00 16.43
CA PHE A 75 -3.19 18.34 15.96
C PHE A 75 -2.48 19.45 16.74
N GLU A 76 -2.43 19.36 18.07
CA GLU A 76 -1.78 20.34 18.94
C GLU A 76 -0.25 20.36 18.76
N ALA A 77 0.38 19.18 18.62
CA ALA A 77 1.82 19.05 18.44
C ALA A 77 2.31 19.54 17.07
N TRP A 78 1.45 19.50 16.06
CA TRP A 78 1.71 19.97 14.69
C TRP A 78 3.03 19.44 14.09
N PHE A 79 3.31 18.15 14.31
CA PHE A 79 4.53 17.52 13.79
C PHE A 79 4.31 17.05 12.37
N ILE A 80 4.98 17.68 11.40
CA ILE A 80 4.81 17.38 9.97
C ILE A 80 5.87 16.41 9.49
N ARG A 81 5.44 15.41 8.70
CA ARG A 81 6.29 14.46 7.95
C ARG A 81 5.87 14.42 6.49
N PRO A 82 6.84 14.43 5.57
CA PRO A 82 6.54 14.14 4.17
C PRO A 82 6.12 12.68 4.02
N LEU A 83 5.19 12.43 3.14
CA LEU A 83 4.72 11.13 2.71
C LEU A 83 4.97 10.99 1.21
N ASP A 84 5.64 9.92 0.80
CA ASP A 84 5.71 9.52 -0.58
C ASP A 84 4.40 8.85 -0.99
N LEU A 85 4.05 8.92 -2.26
CA LEU A 85 2.95 8.15 -2.83
C LEU A 85 3.50 7.22 -3.91
N GLY A 86 2.78 6.15 -4.19
CA GLY A 86 3.02 5.34 -5.36
C GLY A 86 1.98 5.63 -6.45
N SER A 87 2.33 5.39 -7.70
CA SER A 87 1.42 5.50 -8.84
C SER A 87 1.54 4.28 -9.74
N VAL A 88 0.45 3.62 -10.06
CA VAL A 88 0.34 2.52 -11.01
C VAL A 88 -0.40 3.01 -12.25
N ASN A 89 0.29 3.19 -13.39
CA ASN A 89 -0.30 3.73 -14.63
C ASN A 89 -1.09 5.03 -14.39
N GLY A 90 -0.62 5.91 -13.48
CA GLY A 90 -1.28 7.17 -13.13
C GLY A 90 -2.35 7.06 -12.02
N LYS A 91 -2.71 5.87 -11.57
CA LYS A 91 -3.58 5.69 -10.39
C LYS A 91 -2.73 5.70 -9.12
N CYS A 92 -3.00 6.63 -8.23
CA CYS A 92 -2.24 6.82 -7.00
C CYS A 92 -2.55 5.73 -5.96
N PHE A 93 -1.56 5.40 -5.12
CA PHE A 93 -1.74 4.57 -3.94
C PHE A 93 -0.88 5.08 -2.77
N THR A 94 -1.35 4.82 -1.57
CA THR A 94 -0.69 5.21 -0.33
C THR A 94 0.01 4.05 0.37
N SER A 95 -0.48 2.84 0.16
CA SER A 95 -0.07 1.67 0.93
C SER A 95 0.64 0.64 0.06
N ILE A 96 -0.10 -0.11 -0.73
CA ILE A 96 0.46 -1.25 -1.47
C ILE A 96 -0.30 -1.52 -2.78
N ALA A 97 0.42 -2.04 -3.76
CA ALA A 97 -0.13 -2.65 -4.96
C ALA A 97 0.29 -4.13 -5.01
N GLY A 98 -0.67 -5.03 -5.17
CA GLY A 98 -0.49 -6.47 -5.23
C GLY A 98 -0.79 -7.05 -6.61
N PHE A 99 0.00 -8.06 -7.01
CA PHE A 99 -0.12 -8.70 -8.33
C PHE A 99 -0.19 -10.21 -8.17
N GLY A 100 -1.28 -10.79 -8.66
CA GLY A 100 -1.50 -12.23 -8.63
C GLY A 100 -2.61 -12.67 -7.66
N PHE A 101 -2.30 -13.56 -6.73
CA PHE A 101 -3.27 -14.16 -5.81
C PHE A 101 -4.11 -13.11 -5.07
N ASP A 102 -3.45 -12.10 -4.56
CA ASP A 102 -4.07 -11.02 -3.81
C ASP A 102 -5.07 -10.22 -4.65
N GLY A 103 -4.66 -9.79 -5.85
CA GLY A 103 -5.54 -9.14 -6.80
C GLY A 103 -6.79 -9.97 -7.12
N GLN A 104 -6.64 -11.30 -7.24
CA GLN A 104 -7.79 -12.18 -7.48
C GLN A 104 -8.74 -12.27 -6.28
N VAL A 105 -8.22 -12.25 -5.05
CA VAL A 105 -9.04 -12.18 -3.83
C VAL A 105 -9.81 -10.86 -3.80
N VAL A 106 -9.12 -9.74 -3.97
CA VAL A 106 -9.72 -8.40 -3.96
C VAL A 106 -10.80 -8.26 -5.03
N ARG A 107 -10.55 -8.75 -6.24
CA ARG A 107 -11.55 -8.76 -7.30
C ARG A 107 -12.81 -9.52 -6.91
N ARG A 108 -12.66 -10.75 -6.39
CA ARG A 108 -13.80 -11.57 -5.95
C ARG A 108 -14.60 -10.91 -4.81
N VAL A 109 -13.90 -10.25 -3.88
CA VAL A 109 -14.56 -9.47 -2.81
C VAL A 109 -15.32 -8.30 -3.40
N SER A 110 -14.71 -7.56 -4.32
CA SER A 110 -15.33 -6.41 -4.99
C SER A 110 -16.59 -6.80 -5.77
N GLU A 111 -16.60 -7.93 -6.47
CA GLU A 111 -17.78 -8.44 -7.20
C GLU A 111 -18.94 -8.82 -6.28
N GLN A 112 -18.67 -9.19 -5.03
CA GLN A 112 -19.68 -9.57 -4.03
C GLN A 112 -20.11 -8.40 -3.13
N ARG A 113 -19.46 -7.25 -3.26
CA ARG A 113 -19.62 -6.08 -2.38
C ARG A 113 -21.04 -5.53 -2.42
N LYS A 114 -21.71 -5.51 -1.24
CA LYS A 114 -23.05 -4.92 -1.02
C LYS A 114 -23.05 -3.84 0.06
N GLY A 115 -21.92 -3.15 0.29
CA GLY A 115 -21.82 -2.12 1.34
C GLY A 115 -20.50 -2.14 2.09
N HIS A 116 -20.55 -2.00 3.42
CA HIS A 116 -19.39 -2.11 4.29
C HIS A 116 -18.82 -3.52 4.24
N ILE A 117 -17.50 -3.65 4.22
CA ILE A 117 -16.79 -4.94 4.14
C ILE A 117 -16.24 -5.27 5.52
N ASP A 118 -16.63 -6.43 6.05
CA ASP A 118 -16.05 -7.01 7.26
C ASP A 118 -15.02 -8.10 6.92
N TYR A 119 -14.19 -8.49 7.90
CA TYR A 119 -13.20 -9.56 7.74
C TYR A 119 -13.82 -10.90 7.29
N PHE A 120 -15.07 -11.18 7.66
CA PHE A 120 -15.78 -12.40 7.25
C PHE A 120 -16.08 -12.41 5.75
N ASP A 121 -16.22 -11.24 5.11
CA ASP A 121 -16.47 -11.14 3.67
C ASP A 121 -15.28 -11.62 2.84
N TYR A 122 -14.07 -11.58 3.42
CA TYR A 122 -12.85 -12.07 2.78
C TYR A 122 -12.66 -13.58 2.88
N PHE A 123 -13.28 -14.26 3.88
CA PHE A 123 -13.02 -15.67 4.14
C PHE A 123 -13.37 -16.56 2.94
N TRP A 124 -14.57 -16.43 2.40
CA TRP A 124 -15.04 -17.27 1.29
C TRP A 124 -14.32 -16.99 -0.03
N PRO A 125 -14.14 -15.73 -0.48
CA PRO A 125 -13.29 -15.40 -1.62
C PRO A 125 -11.87 -15.91 -1.48
N LEU A 126 -11.23 -15.73 -0.31
CA LEU A 126 -9.88 -16.21 -0.02
C LEU A 126 -9.79 -17.74 -0.15
N TRP A 127 -10.71 -18.48 0.49
CA TRP A 127 -10.76 -19.93 0.43
C TRP A 127 -10.94 -20.46 -0.99
N ARG A 128 -11.86 -19.88 -1.72
CA ARG A 128 -12.10 -20.26 -3.12
C ARG A 128 -10.92 -19.91 -4.01
N THR A 129 -10.32 -18.73 -3.85
CA THR A 129 -9.13 -18.35 -4.59
C THR A 129 -7.97 -19.28 -4.29
N PHE A 130 -7.77 -19.68 -3.05
CA PHE A 130 -6.70 -20.60 -2.67
C PHE A 130 -6.70 -21.90 -3.50
N TRP A 131 -7.85 -22.47 -3.77
CA TRP A 131 -7.96 -23.72 -4.53
C TRP A 131 -7.94 -23.50 -6.05
N ASP A 132 -8.52 -22.40 -6.52
CA ASP A 132 -8.70 -22.13 -7.96
C ASP A 132 -7.50 -21.38 -8.58
N TYR A 133 -6.59 -20.83 -7.74
CA TYR A 133 -5.53 -19.95 -8.21
C TYR A 133 -4.55 -20.66 -9.12
N LYS A 134 -4.32 -20.05 -10.30
CA LYS A 134 -3.29 -20.45 -11.26
C LYS A 134 -2.07 -19.56 -11.05
N PHE A 135 -0.94 -20.18 -10.86
CA PHE A 135 0.33 -19.49 -10.65
C PHE A 135 0.97 -19.14 -11.99
N ASP A 136 0.58 -18.04 -12.59
CA ASP A 136 1.12 -17.56 -13.85
C ASP A 136 2.49 -16.89 -13.67
N ALA A 137 3.28 -16.87 -14.76
CA ALA A 137 4.58 -16.25 -14.73
C ALA A 137 4.47 -14.73 -14.92
N MET A 138 5.23 -14.00 -14.14
CA MET A 138 5.41 -12.55 -14.24
C MET A 138 6.87 -12.21 -14.47
N LYS A 139 7.11 -11.08 -15.10
CA LYS A 139 8.41 -10.43 -15.20
C LYS A 139 8.36 -9.13 -14.40
N VAL A 140 9.38 -8.91 -13.58
CA VAL A 140 9.51 -7.70 -12.76
C VAL A 140 10.87 -7.06 -13.03
N GLU A 141 10.85 -5.76 -13.34
CA GLU A 141 12.03 -4.93 -13.46
C GLU A 141 11.97 -3.80 -12.43
N VAL A 142 13.11 -3.43 -11.87
CA VAL A 142 13.28 -2.32 -10.94
C VAL A 142 14.39 -1.43 -11.45
N ASP A 143 14.10 -0.16 -11.68
CA ASP A 143 15.03 0.85 -12.21
C ASP A 143 15.76 0.39 -13.50
N GLY A 144 15.02 -0.36 -14.36
CA GLY A 144 15.52 -0.89 -15.63
C GLY A 144 16.27 -2.22 -15.52
N GLU A 145 16.46 -2.77 -14.33
CA GLU A 145 17.07 -4.09 -14.12
C GLU A 145 15.99 -5.17 -13.95
N GLU A 146 16.07 -6.25 -14.73
CA GLU A 146 15.23 -7.43 -14.52
C GLU A 146 15.65 -8.16 -13.24
N ILE A 147 14.78 -8.17 -12.23
CA ILE A 147 15.06 -8.81 -10.94
C ILE A 147 14.35 -10.14 -10.78
N PHE A 148 13.32 -10.40 -11.58
CA PHE A 148 12.54 -11.62 -11.50
C PHE A 148 11.82 -11.93 -12.82
N GLN A 149 11.88 -13.22 -13.21
CA GLN A 149 11.02 -13.80 -14.22
C GLN A 149 10.61 -15.21 -13.78
N GLY A 150 9.32 -15.43 -13.55
CA GLY A 150 8.82 -16.72 -13.08
C GLY A 150 7.44 -16.65 -12.45
N ARG A 151 7.04 -17.76 -11.83
CA ARG A 151 5.77 -17.86 -11.09
C ARG A 151 5.95 -17.28 -9.70
N GLY A 152 5.09 -16.34 -9.33
CA GLY A 152 5.23 -15.67 -8.04
C GLY A 152 4.04 -14.79 -7.67
N LEU A 153 4.16 -14.16 -6.51
CA LEU A 153 3.31 -13.08 -6.05
C LEU A 153 4.20 -11.85 -5.91
N VAL A 154 3.72 -10.71 -6.37
CA VAL A 154 4.49 -9.46 -6.35
C VAL A 154 3.72 -8.43 -5.54
N PHE A 155 4.42 -7.80 -4.61
CA PHE A 155 3.91 -6.68 -3.83
C PHE A 155 4.85 -5.49 -3.98
N VAL A 156 4.29 -4.34 -4.27
CA VAL A 156 5.02 -3.07 -4.37
C VAL A 156 4.33 -2.05 -3.49
N GLY A 157 5.05 -1.39 -2.61
CA GLY A 157 4.39 -0.46 -1.70
C GLY A 157 5.30 0.51 -1.00
N ASN A 158 4.66 1.40 -0.25
CA ASN A 158 5.27 2.54 0.42
C ASN A 158 5.28 2.39 1.95
N ILE A 159 4.51 1.42 2.47
CA ILE A 159 4.39 1.16 3.91
C ILE A 159 4.60 -0.32 4.22
N SER A 160 4.98 -0.60 5.46
CA SER A 160 5.26 -1.98 5.89
C SER A 160 4.01 -2.82 6.06
N ARG A 161 2.90 -2.18 6.45
CA ARG A 161 1.66 -2.84 6.85
C ARG A 161 0.82 -3.28 5.68
N TYR A 162 0.24 -4.45 5.85
CA TYR A 162 -0.72 -5.06 4.96
C TYR A 162 -1.92 -5.58 5.75
N ALA A 163 -2.96 -6.03 5.05
CA ALA A 163 -4.21 -6.51 5.64
C ALA A 163 -4.00 -7.42 6.86
N VAL A 164 -4.90 -7.34 7.84
CA VAL A 164 -4.90 -8.14 9.08
C VAL A 164 -3.62 -7.96 9.92
N GLY A 165 -2.95 -6.82 9.79
CA GLY A 165 -1.74 -6.51 10.55
C GLY A 165 -0.46 -7.24 10.09
N LEU A 166 -0.50 -7.92 8.94
CA LEU A 166 0.70 -8.50 8.32
C LEU A 166 1.69 -7.39 7.92
N GLN A 167 2.96 -7.74 7.87
CA GLN A 167 4.03 -6.84 7.41
C GLN A 167 4.77 -7.51 6.24
N ILE A 168 4.28 -7.28 5.01
CA ILE A 168 4.89 -7.84 3.79
C ILE A 168 6.14 -7.06 3.42
N LEU A 169 6.07 -5.73 3.44
CA LEU A 169 7.17 -4.84 3.09
C LEU A 169 7.92 -4.41 4.35
N HIS A 170 8.59 -5.36 4.96
CA HIS A 170 9.19 -5.23 6.29
C HIS A 170 10.16 -4.03 6.46
N TYR A 171 10.76 -3.56 5.37
CA TYR A 171 11.75 -2.48 5.39
C TYR A 171 11.22 -1.17 4.81
N ALA A 172 9.93 -1.09 4.45
CA ALA A 172 9.36 0.08 3.83
C ALA A 172 9.44 1.32 4.73
N ASP A 173 9.76 2.45 4.11
CA ASP A 173 9.83 3.77 4.71
C ASP A 173 9.02 4.73 3.85
N PHE A 174 7.91 5.21 4.36
CA PHE A 174 6.95 6.04 3.64
C PHE A 174 7.49 7.42 3.19
N SER A 175 8.76 7.73 3.43
CA SER A 175 9.34 9.06 3.19
C SER A 175 10.77 9.03 2.63
N ASP A 176 11.25 7.89 2.12
CA ASP A 176 12.64 7.75 1.66
C ASP A 176 12.82 7.96 0.15
N GLY A 177 11.74 8.25 -0.57
CA GLY A 177 11.75 8.45 -2.02
C GLY A 177 11.90 7.15 -2.82
N LEU A 178 11.59 5.99 -2.23
CA LEU A 178 11.64 4.68 -2.86
C LEU A 178 10.35 3.91 -2.62
N LEU A 179 10.07 2.93 -3.46
CA LEU A 179 9.07 1.89 -3.22
C LEU A 179 9.76 0.58 -2.92
N ASP A 180 9.19 -0.17 -1.99
CA ASP A 180 9.64 -1.51 -1.66
C ASP A 180 8.96 -2.54 -2.54
N VAL A 181 9.74 -3.51 -3.02
CA VAL A 181 9.28 -4.63 -3.85
C VAL A 181 9.58 -5.93 -3.14
N CYS A 182 8.54 -6.70 -2.84
CA CYS A 182 8.66 -8.04 -2.27
C CYS A 182 8.04 -9.06 -3.22
N ILE A 183 8.85 -10.02 -3.67
CA ILE A 183 8.43 -11.07 -4.59
C ILE A 183 8.55 -12.41 -3.90
N TYR A 184 7.43 -13.10 -3.74
CA TYR A 184 7.41 -14.48 -3.30
C TYR A 184 7.48 -15.41 -4.51
N LYS A 185 8.52 -16.21 -4.65
CA LYS A 185 8.59 -17.30 -5.66
C LYS A 185 7.57 -18.35 -5.29
N CYS A 186 6.44 -18.37 -5.98
CA CYS A 186 5.28 -19.15 -5.61
C CYS A 186 4.66 -19.82 -6.85
N ALA A 187 4.67 -21.15 -6.88
CA ALA A 187 4.20 -21.94 -8.01
C ALA A 187 3.17 -23.02 -7.60
N SER A 188 2.73 -23.02 -6.33
CA SER A 188 1.77 -23.99 -5.80
C SER A 188 1.13 -23.50 -4.49
N GLN A 189 0.01 -24.11 -4.13
CA GLN A 189 -0.67 -23.87 -2.85
C GLN A 189 0.23 -24.14 -1.65
N ALA A 190 1.11 -25.14 -1.74
CA ALA A 190 2.08 -25.43 -0.67
C ALA A 190 3.07 -24.28 -0.47
N HIS A 191 3.54 -23.65 -1.55
CA HIS A 191 4.38 -22.46 -1.46
C HIS A 191 3.59 -21.28 -0.87
N LEU A 192 2.32 -21.11 -1.25
CA LEU A 192 1.48 -20.05 -0.70
C LEU A 192 1.32 -20.19 0.82
N VAL A 193 1.04 -21.41 1.32
CA VAL A 193 0.98 -21.68 2.76
C VAL A 193 2.32 -21.41 3.44
N LYS A 194 3.43 -21.89 2.86
CA LYS A 194 4.78 -21.64 3.39
C LYS A 194 5.04 -20.14 3.54
N HIS A 195 4.80 -19.36 2.49
CA HIS A 195 5.04 -17.91 2.52
C HIS A 195 4.11 -17.19 3.50
N SER A 196 2.85 -17.61 3.60
CA SER A 196 1.91 -17.06 4.59
C SER A 196 2.43 -17.26 6.02
N VAL A 197 2.89 -18.48 6.35
CA VAL A 197 3.45 -18.79 7.67
C VAL A 197 4.70 -17.97 7.94
N LEU A 198 5.64 -17.88 6.99
CA LEU A 198 6.86 -17.08 7.13
C LEU A 198 6.56 -15.59 7.31
N THR A 199 5.52 -15.07 6.63
CA THR A 199 5.10 -13.67 6.77
C THR A 199 4.51 -13.40 8.15
N VAL A 200 3.66 -14.29 8.66
CA VAL A 200 3.13 -14.20 10.03
C VAL A 200 4.27 -14.21 11.06
N LEU A 201 5.28 -15.06 10.86
CA LEU A 201 6.46 -15.16 11.72
C LEU A 201 7.49 -14.03 11.47
N LYS A 202 7.25 -13.13 10.50
CA LYS A 202 8.17 -12.06 10.08
C LYS A 202 9.55 -12.56 9.64
N GLN A 203 9.62 -13.77 9.08
CA GLN A 203 10.83 -14.45 8.62
C GLN A 203 10.90 -14.57 7.10
N HIS A 204 9.91 -14.07 6.37
CA HIS A 204 9.85 -14.18 4.92
C HIS A 204 11.00 -13.45 4.22
N ALA A 205 11.42 -12.30 4.74
CA ALA A 205 12.49 -11.49 4.13
C ALA A 205 13.86 -12.21 4.10
N ASP A 206 14.08 -13.17 4.99
CA ASP A 206 15.32 -13.96 5.07
C ASP A 206 15.25 -15.25 4.21
N SER A 207 14.10 -15.54 3.60
CA SER A 207 13.92 -16.75 2.78
C SER A 207 14.57 -16.60 1.41
N SER A 208 15.27 -17.62 0.94
CA SER A 208 15.83 -17.68 -0.43
C SER A 208 14.78 -17.68 -1.55
N ASP A 209 13.52 -17.99 -1.19
CA ASP A 209 12.39 -17.96 -2.10
C ASP A 209 11.68 -16.58 -2.14
N VAL A 210 12.27 -15.58 -1.48
CA VAL A 210 11.79 -14.20 -1.49
C VAL A 210 12.88 -13.29 -2.06
N ILE A 211 12.46 -12.43 -2.98
CA ILE A 211 13.31 -11.35 -3.51
C ILE A 211 12.80 -10.05 -2.91
N TYR A 212 13.68 -9.29 -2.30
CA TYR A 212 13.37 -7.97 -1.77
C TYR A 212 14.27 -6.92 -2.42
N ARG A 213 13.67 -5.86 -2.95
CA ARG A 213 14.38 -4.73 -3.60
C ARG A 213 13.67 -3.42 -3.29
N GLN A 214 14.38 -2.33 -3.47
CA GLN A 214 13.84 -0.98 -3.45
C GLN A 214 14.18 -0.29 -4.76
N GLY A 215 13.29 0.56 -5.26
CA GLY A 215 13.52 1.32 -6.47
C GLY A 215 12.51 2.44 -6.67
N LYS A 216 12.74 3.24 -7.70
CA LYS A 216 11.88 4.39 -8.04
C LYS A 216 10.89 4.06 -9.15
N GLU A 217 11.29 3.23 -10.08
CA GLU A 217 10.49 2.82 -11.22
C GLU A 217 10.43 1.29 -11.27
N ILE A 218 9.24 0.74 -11.22
CA ILE A 218 9.02 -0.71 -11.26
C ILE A 218 8.10 -1.03 -12.43
N SER A 219 8.43 -2.04 -13.21
CA SER A 219 7.53 -2.59 -14.21
C SER A 219 7.14 -4.03 -13.86
N VAL A 220 5.85 -4.33 -14.00
CA VAL A 220 5.33 -5.69 -13.88
C VAL A 220 4.60 -6.05 -15.16
N SER A 221 4.98 -7.17 -15.76
CA SER A 221 4.39 -7.66 -17.00
C SER A 221 4.17 -9.17 -16.97
N SER A 222 3.27 -9.66 -17.81
CA SER A 222 3.02 -11.09 -18.02
C SER A 222 2.53 -11.36 -19.44
N GLN A 223 2.71 -12.58 -19.89
CA GLN A 223 2.07 -13.09 -21.12
C GLN A 223 0.64 -13.57 -20.84
N SER A 224 0.30 -13.86 -19.58
CA SER A 224 -1.04 -14.24 -19.18
C SER A 224 -1.89 -12.98 -18.93
N THR A 225 -3.13 -13.03 -19.40
CA THR A 225 -4.15 -11.99 -19.12
C THR A 225 -4.94 -12.27 -17.85
N ASP A 226 -4.70 -13.43 -17.21
CA ASP A 226 -5.46 -13.90 -16.06
C ASP A 226 -4.92 -13.38 -14.71
N ILE A 227 -3.84 -12.59 -14.74
CA ILE A 227 -3.25 -12.04 -13.52
C ILE A 227 -4.01 -10.79 -13.11
N GLU A 228 -4.71 -10.92 -12.00
CA GLU A 228 -5.42 -9.82 -11.37
C GLU A 228 -4.47 -8.97 -10.52
N THR A 229 -4.82 -7.70 -10.42
CA THR A 229 -4.04 -6.72 -9.67
C THR A 229 -4.94 -6.01 -8.67
N GLU A 230 -4.35 -5.52 -7.59
CA GLU A 230 -5.03 -4.67 -6.61
C GLU A 230 -4.18 -3.43 -6.29
N ILE A 231 -4.84 -2.38 -5.81
CA ILE A 231 -4.24 -1.13 -5.35
C ILE A 231 -5.01 -0.67 -4.10
N ASP A 232 -4.36 -0.66 -2.94
CA ASP A 232 -4.95 -0.28 -1.65
C ASP A 232 -6.31 -0.98 -1.38
N GLY A 233 -6.41 -2.28 -1.72
CA GLY A 233 -7.62 -3.09 -1.53
C GLY A 233 -8.73 -2.88 -2.57
N ASP A 234 -8.49 -2.13 -3.64
CA ASP A 234 -9.39 -1.99 -4.78
C ASP A 234 -8.82 -2.70 -6.02
N PRO A 235 -9.66 -3.18 -6.96
CA PRO A 235 -9.16 -3.73 -8.22
C PRO A 235 -8.27 -2.75 -8.98
N GLY A 236 -7.10 -3.24 -9.40
CA GLY A 236 -6.11 -2.48 -10.14
C GLY A 236 -6.22 -2.62 -11.66
N PRO A 237 -5.36 -1.95 -12.45
CA PRO A 237 -5.32 -2.05 -13.89
C PRO A 237 -4.71 -3.41 -14.34
N ALA A 238 -5.09 -3.88 -15.53
CA ALA A 238 -4.48 -5.06 -16.13
C ALA A 238 -2.98 -4.86 -16.43
N LEU A 239 -2.23 -5.96 -16.41
CA LEU A 239 -0.82 -5.96 -16.84
C LEU A 239 -0.71 -5.69 -18.36
N PRO A 240 0.38 -5.07 -18.86
CA PRO A 240 1.54 -4.59 -18.09
C PRO A 240 1.28 -3.27 -17.35
N VAL A 241 1.98 -3.06 -16.24
CA VAL A 241 1.92 -1.82 -15.47
C VAL A 241 3.29 -1.20 -15.28
N GLN A 242 3.28 0.13 -15.19
CA GLN A 242 4.42 0.95 -14.74
C GLN A 242 4.08 1.57 -13.40
N ILE A 243 4.97 1.38 -12.44
CA ILE A 243 4.82 1.87 -11.08
C ILE A 243 5.94 2.85 -10.79
N LYS A 244 5.60 4.00 -10.23
CA LYS A 244 6.58 5.05 -9.89
C LYS A 244 6.32 5.57 -8.49
N VAL A 245 7.38 5.93 -7.79
CA VAL A 245 7.28 6.73 -6.57
C VAL A 245 7.05 8.19 -6.94
N ILE A 246 6.21 8.86 -6.15
CA ILE A 246 6.03 10.32 -6.14
C ILE A 246 6.60 10.79 -4.79
N PRO A 247 7.87 11.20 -4.75
CA PRO A 247 8.53 11.49 -3.48
C PRO A 247 7.98 12.77 -2.87
N GLN A 248 7.83 12.76 -1.53
CA GLN A 248 7.35 13.90 -0.74
C GLN A 248 6.05 14.51 -1.27
N ALA A 249 5.16 13.64 -1.75
CA ALA A 249 3.94 14.06 -2.46
C ALA A 249 2.98 14.84 -1.57
N VAL A 250 2.89 14.49 -0.27
CA VAL A 250 1.96 15.09 0.69
C VAL A 250 2.65 15.30 2.04
N ASN A 251 2.39 16.43 2.68
CA ASN A 251 2.79 16.66 4.07
C ASN A 251 1.73 16.10 5.02
N CYS A 252 2.08 15.20 5.93
CA CYS A 252 1.16 14.66 6.93
C CYS A 252 1.47 15.20 8.33
N VAL A 253 0.44 15.65 9.05
CA VAL A 253 0.54 15.90 10.49
C VAL A 253 0.45 14.56 11.21
N VAL A 254 1.50 14.16 11.92
CA VAL A 254 1.62 12.83 12.51
C VAL A 254 1.87 12.88 14.02
N PRO A 255 1.55 11.81 14.78
CA PRO A 255 1.88 11.71 16.19
C PRO A 255 3.37 11.91 16.45
N GLU A 256 3.70 12.58 17.55
CA GLU A 256 5.09 12.75 17.98
C GLU A 256 5.76 11.40 18.18
N GLY A 257 6.94 11.22 17.58
CA GLY A 257 7.66 9.95 17.61
C GLY A 257 7.25 8.93 16.52
N ALA A 258 6.35 9.29 15.60
CA ALA A 258 6.11 8.51 14.42
C ALA A 258 7.42 8.24 13.67
N LYS A 259 7.80 6.98 13.55
CA LYS A 259 9.03 6.55 12.84
C LYS A 259 8.65 5.58 11.76
N PRO A 260 9.24 5.72 10.56
CA PRO A 260 9.14 4.67 9.57
C PRO A 260 9.67 3.35 10.15
N ALA A 261 9.03 2.24 9.83
CA ALA A 261 9.44 0.92 10.33
C ALA A 261 10.87 0.54 9.89
N GLY A 262 11.35 1.11 8.77
CA GLY A 262 12.59 0.73 8.08
C GLY A 262 13.91 1.22 8.68
N ILE A 263 13.91 2.17 9.62
CA ILE A 263 15.16 2.79 10.09
C ILE A 263 16.12 1.82 10.82
N ARG A 264 15.63 0.74 11.42
CA ARG A 264 16.49 -0.19 12.17
C ARG A 264 17.39 -1.07 11.30
N THR A 265 17.10 -1.25 10.02
CA THR A 265 17.77 -2.25 9.17
C THR A 265 18.78 -1.68 8.18
N ARG A 266 18.72 -0.37 7.86
CA ARG A 266 19.72 0.28 7.00
C ARG A 266 21.14 0.22 7.56
N ILE A 267 21.30 0.22 8.89
CA ILE A 267 22.62 0.16 9.53
C ILE A 267 23.29 -1.19 9.33
N ILE A 268 22.56 -2.28 9.19
CA ILE A 268 23.11 -3.64 9.05
C ILE A 268 23.50 -3.95 7.61
N ARG A 269 22.84 -3.39 6.58
CA ARG A 269 23.19 -3.62 5.17
C ARG A 269 24.28 -2.72 4.61
N ALA A 270 24.56 -1.61 5.23
CA ALA A 270 25.70 -0.74 4.86
C ALA A 270 27.04 -1.27 5.39
N LEU A 271 27.05 -2.30 6.20
CA LEU A 271 28.23 -2.95 6.82
C LEU A 271 28.45 -4.39 6.33
N GLY A 272 27.71 -4.88 5.40
CA GLY A 272 27.86 -6.17 4.71
C GLY A 272 27.86 -5.96 3.21
#